data_3adb844e773f5135fbf20a41840a1ddd
#
_entry.id   3adb844e773f5135fbf20a41840a1ddd
#
_cell.length_a   1.000
_cell.length_b   1.000
_cell.length_c   1.000
_cell.angle_alpha   90.00
_cell.angle_beta   90.00
_cell.angle_gamma   90.00
#
_symmetry.space_group_name_H-M   'P 1'
#
loop_
_entity.id
_entity.type
_entity.pdbx_description
1 polymer ?
#
loop_
_entity_poly.entity_id
_entity_poly.type
_entity_poly.pdbx_seq_one_letter_code
_entity_poly.pdbx_strand_id
1 'polypeptide(L)'
;YLYNEAYDHGNSHGLRLDAGLGMINIHIAKGDLKTAEDVFNQLKKQHANDLEYDVKLAQIKFYQADFETTDNMLREIINDLSPDHAMYNDILNVIAILIAFRHNQEEYKEFVNIQLHIQQNKRIEAIEKLAELFDSNEIYITGMCRYQQAWLTFLQDDIETVKNQLQLIQDDTIFKEMAHLFQSEILDYMENDISNAIDKYLKFLELYPNSIYYDDVRLRLRELTS
;
A
#
# COMPACT_ATOMS: atom_id res chain seq x y z
N TYR A 1 24.91 6.11 -8.25
CA TYR A 1 26.05 6.99 -7.94
C TYR A 1 25.77 7.90 -6.74
N LEU A 2 24.72 8.75 -6.77
CA LEU A 2 24.44 9.73 -5.69
C LEU A 2 24.21 9.09 -4.31
N TYR A 3 23.51 7.97 -4.23
CA TYR A 3 23.30 7.29 -2.96
C TYR A 3 24.60 6.70 -2.39
N ASN A 4 25.50 6.18 -3.22
CA ASN A 4 26.80 5.68 -2.75
C ASN A 4 27.63 6.83 -2.16
N GLU A 5 27.69 7.97 -2.85
CA GLU A 5 28.36 9.16 -2.35
C GLU A 5 27.76 9.65 -1.02
N ALA A 6 26.42 9.68 -0.93
CA ALA A 6 25.73 10.08 0.30
C ALA A 6 25.96 9.07 1.45
N TYR A 7 26.09 7.79 1.15
CA TYR A 7 26.37 6.75 2.13
C TYR A 7 27.81 6.85 2.64
N ASP A 8 28.79 6.95 1.72
CA ASP A 8 30.22 6.93 2.05
C ASP A 8 30.68 8.22 2.74
N HIS A 9 30.13 9.37 2.33
CA HIS A 9 30.54 10.69 2.79
C HIS A 9 29.53 11.44 3.64
N GLY A 10 28.38 10.80 3.94
CA GLY A 10 27.34 11.39 4.78
C GLY A 10 27.86 11.70 6.19
N ASN A 11 27.62 12.93 6.66
CA ASN A 11 28.10 13.44 7.94
C ASN A 11 27.16 13.11 9.13
N SER A 12 26.03 12.47 8.89
CA SER A 12 25.11 12.01 9.94
C SER A 12 24.69 10.56 9.74
N HIS A 13 24.31 9.91 10.84
CA HIS A 13 23.78 8.53 10.81
C HIS A 13 22.52 8.45 9.93
N GLY A 14 21.56 9.37 10.12
CA GLY A 14 20.32 9.40 9.34
C GLY A 14 20.56 9.54 7.83
N LEU A 15 21.49 10.41 7.40
CA LEU A 15 21.80 10.55 5.97
C LEU A 15 22.36 9.25 5.37
N ARG A 16 23.21 8.54 6.11
CA ARG A 16 23.74 7.23 5.67
C ARG A 16 22.68 6.16 5.66
N LEU A 17 21.78 6.14 6.66
CA LEU A 17 20.64 5.24 6.71
C LEU A 17 19.73 5.44 5.48
N ASP A 18 19.31 6.66 5.22
CA ASP A 18 18.44 7.00 4.07
C ASP A 18 19.11 6.65 2.74
N ALA A 19 20.41 6.92 2.62
CA ALA A 19 21.16 6.57 1.41
C ALA A 19 21.25 5.05 1.21
N GLY A 20 21.49 4.28 2.27
CA GLY A 20 21.54 2.83 2.24
C GLY A 20 20.18 2.22 1.85
N LEU A 21 19.09 2.69 2.47
CA LEU A 21 17.71 2.28 2.12
C LEU A 21 17.38 2.64 0.67
N GLY A 22 17.85 3.83 0.20
CA GLY A 22 17.69 4.26 -1.19
C GLY A 22 18.39 3.35 -2.19
N MET A 23 19.60 2.86 -1.87
CA MET A 23 20.31 1.89 -2.71
C MET A 23 19.51 0.58 -2.86
N ILE A 24 18.99 0.05 -1.74
CA ILE A 24 18.16 -1.16 -1.74
C ILE A 24 16.90 -0.94 -2.59
N ASN A 25 16.21 0.20 -2.41
CA ASN A 25 15.00 0.54 -3.16
C ASN A 25 15.21 0.57 -4.68
N ILE A 26 16.38 1.05 -5.14
CA ILE A 26 16.72 1.03 -6.57
C ILE A 26 16.76 -0.41 -7.11
N HIS A 27 17.34 -1.34 -6.37
CA HIS A 27 17.41 -2.74 -6.79
C HIS A 27 16.02 -3.42 -6.75
N ILE A 28 15.19 -3.12 -5.76
CA ILE A 28 13.78 -3.57 -5.74
C ILE A 28 13.04 -3.03 -6.97
N ALA A 29 13.14 -1.74 -7.26
CA ALA A 29 12.49 -1.12 -8.42
C ALA A 29 12.98 -1.67 -9.77
N LYS A 30 14.18 -2.24 -9.84
CA LYS A 30 14.69 -2.95 -11.00
C LYS A 30 14.24 -4.41 -11.06
N GLY A 31 13.64 -4.95 -9.99
CA GLY A 31 13.31 -6.36 -9.84
C GLY A 31 14.54 -7.23 -9.52
N ASP A 32 15.69 -6.63 -9.23
CA ASP A 32 16.92 -7.34 -8.85
C ASP A 32 16.96 -7.57 -7.33
N LEU A 33 16.06 -8.44 -6.87
CA LEU A 33 15.87 -8.72 -5.45
C LEU A 33 17.09 -9.38 -4.80
N LYS A 34 17.88 -10.12 -5.59
CA LYS A 34 19.11 -10.73 -5.09
C LYS A 34 20.14 -9.66 -4.75
N THR A 35 20.38 -8.73 -5.66
CA THR A 35 21.32 -7.63 -5.39
C THR A 35 20.78 -6.71 -4.29
N ALA A 36 19.45 -6.49 -4.19
CA ALA A 36 18.86 -5.77 -3.07
C ALA A 36 19.21 -6.40 -1.72
N GLU A 37 19.12 -7.74 -1.62
CA GLU A 37 19.48 -8.48 -0.40
C GLU A 37 20.99 -8.48 -0.14
N ASP A 38 21.82 -8.59 -1.17
CA ASP A 38 23.29 -8.51 -1.04
C ASP A 38 23.72 -7.12 -0.52
N VAL A 39 23.15 -6.05 -1.05
CA VAL A 39 23.36 -4.67 -0.55
C VAL A 39 22.88 -4.55 0.90
N PHE A 40 21.69 -5.04 1.22
CA PHE A 40 21.20 -5.07 2.59
C PHE A 40 22.20 -5.73 3.54
N ASN A 41 22.71 -6.93 3.21
CA ASN A 41 23.64 -7.69 4.05
C ASN A 41 24.97 -6.96 4.26
N GLN A 42 25.42 -6.15 3.29
CA GLN A 42 26.62 -5.32 3.45
C GLN A 42 26.38 -4.16 4.43
N LEU A 43 25.22 -3.50 4.32
CA LEU A 43 24.89 -2.33 5.11
C LEU A 43 24.47 -2.66 6.54
N LYS A 44 23.76 -3.79 6.75
CA LYS A 44 23.27 -4.23 8.05
C LYS A 44 24.37 -4.36 9.10
N LYS A 45 25.61 -4.67 8.69
CA LYS A 45 26.76 -4.74 9.61
C LYS A 45 27.03 -3.42 10.34
N GLN A 46 26.70 -2.29 9.70
CA GLN A 46 26.87 -0.95 10.25
C GLN A 46 25.57 -0.40 10.87
N HIS A 47 24.44 -1.01 10.58
CA HIS A 47 23.09 -0.59 10.97
C HIS A 47 22.33 -1.70 11.70
N ALA A 48 23.01 -2.47 12.55
CA ALA A 48 22.46 -3.67 13.17
C ALA A 48 21.19 -3.44 14.01
N ASN A 49 21.03 -2.23 14.55
CA ASN A 49 19.94 -1.86 15.46
C ASN A 49 18.92 -0.90 14.83
N ASP A 50 19.01 -0.62 13.54
CA ASP A 50 18.07 0.27 12.87
C ASP A 50 16.84 -0.52 12.41
N LEU A 51 15.68 -0.22 12.98
CA LEU A 51 14.40 -0.85 12.69
C LEU A 51 14.06 -0.78 11.19
N GLU A 52 14.36 0.35 10.55
CA GLU A 52 14.11 0.58 9.13
C GLU A 52 14.81 -0.46 8.25
N TYR A 53 15.96 -0.96 8.66
CA TYR A 53 16.64 -2.06 7.96
C TYR A 53 15.93 -3.39 8.15
N ASP A 54 15.38 -3.68 9.32
CA ASP A 54 14.63 -4.92 9.55
C ASP A 54 13.32 -4.93 8.75
N VAL A 55 12.61 -3.81 8.74
CA VAL A 55 11.43 -3.62 7.87
C VAL A 55 11.81 -3.75 6.39
N LYS A 56 12.98 -3.21 5.99
CA LYS A 56 13.45 -3.31 4.61
C LYS A 56 13.78 -4.76 4.21
N LEU A 57 14.34 -5.56 5.09
CA LEU A 57 14.55 -6.99 4.82
C LEU A 57 13.21 -7.72 4.67
N ALA A 58 12.25 -7.46 5.56
CA ALA A 58 10.92 -8.04 5.44
C ALA A 58 10.26 -7.66 4.09
N GLN A 59 10.45 -6.43 3.62
CA GLN A 59 9.98 -5.98 2.29
C GLN A 59 10.68 -6.75 1.14
N ILE A 60 12.00 -6.98 1.22
CA ILE A 60 12.72 -7.80 0.23
C ILE A 60 12.15 -9.22 0.22
N LYS A 61 11.94 -9.84 1.40
CA LYS A 61 11.36 -11.18 1.53
C LYS A 61 9.93 -11.25 0.98
N PHE A 62 9.13 -10.22 1.23
CA PHE A 62 7.82 -10.07 0.61
C PHE A 62 7.90 -10.13 -0.92
N TYR A 63 8.76 -9.32 -1.55
CA TYR A 63 8.92 -9.33 -3.02
C TYR A 63 9.55 -10.62 -3.56
N GLN A 64 10.26 -11.38 -2.73
CA GLN A 64 10.73 -12.74 -3.06
C GLN A 64 9.62 -13.80 -2.95
N ALA A 65 8.42 -13.41 -2.56
CA ALA A 65 7.29 -14.28 -2.22
C ALA A 65 7.61 -15.30 -1.10
N ASP A 66 8.57 -14.98 -0.23
CA ASP A 66 8.90 -15.76 0.94
C ASP A 66 7.91 -15.45 2.08
N PHE A 67 6.76 -16.11 2.02
CA PHE A 67 5.63 -15.87 2.91
C PHE A 67 6.01 -16.06 4.38
N GLU A 68 6.61 -17.22 4.71
CA GLU A 68 6.90 -17.58 6.10
C GLU A 68 7.90 -16.63 6.74
N THR A 69 8.99 -16.32 6.04
CA THR A 69 9.99 -15.38 6.55
C THR A 69 9.41 -14.00 6.73
N THR A 70 8.60 -13.53 5.77
CA THR A 70 7.95 -12.21 5.85
C THR A 70 6.99 -12.12 7.05
N ASP A 71 6.10 -13.12 7.24
CA ASP A 71 5.12 -13.14 8.34
C ASP A 71 5.83 -13.16 9.69
N ASN A 72 6.84 -14.03 9.86
CA ASN A 72 7.59 -14.11 11.11
C ASN A 72 8.31 -12.80 11.44
N MET A 73 9.03 -12.22 10.50
CA MET A 73 9.77 -10.96 10.72
C MET A 73 8.83 -9.81 11.09
N LEU A 74 7.73 -9.65 10.35
CA LEU A 74 6.79 -8.54 10.62
C LEU A 74 6.10 -8.70 11.97
N ARG A 75 5.79 -9.94 12.41
CA ARG A 75 5.23 -10.19 13.73
C ARG A 75 6.23 -9.92 14.85
N GLU A 76 7.50 -10.26 14.67
CA GLU A 76 8.56 -9.91 15.62
C GLU A 76 8.68 -8.39 15.73
N ILE A 77 8.79 -7.69 14.61
CA ILE A 77 8.92 -6.23 14.58
C ILE A 77 7.73 -5.56 15.29
N ILE A 78 6.49 -5.95 14.97
CA ILE A 78 5.31 -5.27 15.51
C ILE A 78 5.09 -5.51 16.99
N ASN A 79 5.55 -6.64 17.53
CA ASN A 79 5.46 -6.92 18.97
C ASN A 79 6.32 -5.96 19.81
N ASP A 80 7.41 -5.46 19.25
CA ASP A 80 8.34 -4.55 19.93
C ASP A 80 8.02 -3.08 19.60
N LEU A 81 7.04 -2.82 18.72
CA LEU A 81 6.73 -1.48 18.22
C LEU A 81 5.56 -0.85 18.99
N SER A 82 5.70 0.43 19.37
CA SER A 82 4.59 1.19 19.90
C SER A 82 3.50 1.43 18.84
N PRO A 83 2.19 1.33 19.19
CA PRO A 83 1.11 1.64 18.26
C PRO A 83 1.16 3.06 17.66
N ASP A 84 1.81 4.01 18.35
CA ASP A 84 1.99 5.39 17.88
C ASP A 84 3.16 5.54 16.88
N HIS A 85 3.92 4.47 16.62
CA HIS A 85 5.04 4.52 15.70
C HIS A 85 4.56 4.67 14.27
N ALA A 86 5.23 5.51 13.47
CA ALA A 86 4.83 5.82 12.10
C ALA A 86 4.68 4.57 11.18
N MET A 87 5.50 3.54 11.40
CA MET A 87 5.45 2.30 10.60
C MET A 87 4.43 1.27 11.10
N TYR A 88 3.81 1.48 12.28
CA TYR A 88 2.97 0.47 12.91
C TYR A 88 1.80 0.03 12.02
N ASN A 89 1.06 1.00 11.50
CA ASN A 89 -0.09 0.72 10.63
C ASN A 89 0.32 0.11 9.28
N ASP A 90 1.45 0.52 8.72
CA ASP A 90 1.96 -0.04 7.46
C ASP A 90 2.30 -1.52 7.63
N ILE A 91 2.95 -1.88 8.74
CA ILE A 91 3.27 -3.27 9.07
C ILE A 91 1.99 -4.09 9.29
N LEU A 92 1.01 -3.54 10.03
CA LEU A 92 -0.30 -4.19 10.22
C LEU A 92 -1.00 -4.47 8.89
N ASN A 93 -0.95 -3.53 7.95
CA ASN A 93 -1.55 -3.72 6.63
C ASN A 93 -0.89 -4.88 5.87
N VAL A 94 0.44 -4.99 5.90
CA VAL A 94 1.12 -6.14 5.27
C VAL A 94 0.77 -7.44 5.97
N ILE A 95 0.69 -7.47 7.30
CA ILE A 95 0.26 -8.65 8.06
C ILE A 95 -1.18 -9.05 7.68
N ALA A 96 -2.10 -8.10 7.52
CA ALA A 96 -3.47 -8.37 7.08
C ALA A 96 -3.51 -9.01 5.67
N ILE A 97 -2.68 -8.52 4.75
CA ILE A 97 -2.50 -9.12 3.42
C ILE A 97 -2.00 -10.58 3.55
N LEU A 98 -0.97 -10.82 4.36
CA LEU A 98 -0.44 -12.17 4.58
C LEU A 98 -1.52 -13.10 5.19
N ILE A 99 -2.33 -12.61 6.12
CA ILE A 99 -3.44 -13.39 6.70
C ILE A 99 -4.44 -13.79 5.61
N ALA A 100 -4.81 -12.87 4.72
CA ALA A 100 -5.75 -13.14 3.62
C ALA A 100 -5.22 -14.23 2.67
N PHE A 101 -3.92 -14.21 2.36
CA PHE A 101 -3.29 -15.18 1.46
C PHE A 101 -2.81 -16.48 2.14
N ARG A 102 -3.01 -16.65 3.46
CA ARG A 102 -2.44 -17.77 4.23
C ARG A 102 -2.73 -19.15 3.63
N HIS A 103 -3.92 -19.32 3.05
CA HIS A 103 -4.38 -20.59 2.51
C HIS A 103 -4.24 -20.71 0.99
N ASN A 104 -3.72 -19.67 0.33
CA ASN A 104 -3.54 -19.66 -1.13
C ASN A 104 -2.19 -19.04 -1.51
N GLN A 105 -1.16 -19.89 -1.49
CA GLN A 105 0.22 -19.47 -1.79
C GLN A 105 0.43 -19.12 -3.27
N GLU A 106 -0.38 -19.63 -4.20
CA GLU A 106 -0.27 -19.29 -5.61
C GLU A 106 -0.82 -17.88 -5.86
N GLU A 107 -2.01 -17.54 -5.34
CA GLU A 107 -2.52 -16.16 -5.41
C GLU A 107 -1.57 -15.17 -4.70
N TYR A 108 -0.93 -15.57 -3.60
CA TYR A 108 0.08 -14.76 -2.93
C TYR A 108 1.24 -14.41 -3.86
N LYS A 109 1.80 -15.40 -4.56
CA LYS A 109 2.90 -15.18 -5.51
C LYS A 109 2.49 -14.26 -6.66
N GLU A 110 1.27 -14.44 -7.19
CA GLU A 110 0.70 -13.57 -8.22
C GLU A 110 0.56 -12.14 -7.70
N PHE A 111 -0.01 -11.96 -6.51
CA PHE A 111 -0.15 -10.65 -5.88
C PHE A 111 1.21 -9.98 -5.68
N VAL A 112 2.19 -10.68 -5.13
CA VAL A 112 3.55 -10.15 -4.94
C VAL A 112 4.18 -9.72 -6.26
N ASN A 113 4.02 -10.51 -7.33
CA ASN A 113 4.50 -10.14 -8.66
C ASN A 113 3.84 -8.87 -9.19
N ILE A 114 2.53 -8.70 -8.94
CA ILE A 114 1.80 -7.47 -9.28
C ILE A 114 2.36 -6.27 -8.49
N GLN A 115 2.59 -6.44 -7.18
CA GLN A 115 3.19 -5.38 -6.36
C GLN A 115 4.59 -4.99 -6.87
N LEU A 116 5.37 -5.96 -7.35
CA LEU A 116 6.68 -5.69 -7.95
C LEU A 116 6.53 -4.92 -9.29
N HIS A 117 5.55 -5.22 -10.12
CA HIS A 117 5.24 -4.42 -11.32
C HIS A 117 4.91 -2.96 -10.96
N ILE A 118 4.16 -2.73 -9.89
CA ILE A 118 3.86 -1.38 -9.40
C ILE A 118 5.16 -0.65 -9.00
N GLN A 119 6.05 -1.31 -8.26
CA GLN A 119 7.36 -0.76 -7.91
C GLN A 119 8.23 -0.45 -9.12
N GLN A 120 8.10 -1.23 -10.19
CA GLN A 120 8.78 -1.02 -11.47
C GLN A 120 8.11 0.06 -12.34
N ASN A 121 7.06 0.71 -11.86
CA ASN A 121 6.22 1.66 -12.62
C ASN A 121 5.56 1.07 -13.87
N LYS A 122 5.35 -0.25 -13.91
CA LYS A 122 4.62 -0.98 -14.95
C LYS A 122 3.12 -1.01 -14.62
N ARG A 123 2.51 0.19 -14.59
CA ARG A 123 1.14 0.36 -14.09
C ARG A 123 0.10 -0.36 -14.94
N ILE A 124 0.25 -0.36 -16.27
CA ILE A 124 -0.71 -0.99 -17.19
C ILE A 124 -0.74 -2.50 -16.94
N GLU A 125 0.43 -3.13 -16.92
CA GLU A 125 0.55 -4.56 -16.65
C GLU A 125 0.02 -4.92 -15.24
N ALA A 126 0.23 -4.06 -14.25
CA ALA A 126 -0.30 -4.26 -12.91
C ALA A 126 -1.83 -4.18 -12.88
N ILE A 127 -2.45 -3.21 -13.59
CA ILE A 127 -3.91 -3.08 -13.71
C ILE A 127 -4.53 -4.32 -14.35
N GLU A 128 -3.95 -4.83 -15.43
CA GLU A 128 -4.42 -6.03 -16.12
C GLU A 128 -4.34 -7.27 -15.22
N LYS A 129 -3.20 -7.46 -14.55
CA LYS A 129 -2.97 -8.61 -13.69
C LYS A 129 -3.80 -8.60 -12.40
N LEU A 130 -4.14 -7.43 -11.84
CA LEU A 130 -5.03 -7.36 -10.68
C LEU A 130 -6.38 -8.00 -10.95
N ALA A 131 -6.87 -7.96 -12.20
CA ALA A 131 -8.13 -8.57 -12.58
C ALA A 131 -8.12 -10.11 -12.46
N GLU A 132 -6.95 -10.76 -12.55
CA GLU A 132 -6.82 -12.21 -12.39
C GLU A 132 -7.13 -12.67 -10.96
N LEU A 133 -7.02 -11.77 -9.97
CA LEU A 133 -7.33 -12.03 -8.56
C LEU A 133 -8.77 -11.67 -8.15
N PHE A 134 -9.64 -11.24 -9.08
CA PHE A 134 -11.02 -10.86 -8.75
C PHE A 134 -11.92 -12.05 -8.46
N ASP A 135 -11.55 -13.24 -8.90
CA ASP A 135 -12.27 -14.49 -8.67
C ASP A 135 -11.73 -15.26 -7.44
N SER A 136 -10.90 -14.63 -6.62
CA SER A 136 -10.44 -15.20 -5.36
C SER A 136 -11.64 -15.56 -4.46
N ASN A 137 -11.53 -16.69 -3.77
CA ASN A 137 -12.53 -17.08 -2.77
C ASN A 137 -12.48 -16.21 -1.49
N GLU A 138 -11.43 -15.42 -1.35
CA GLU A 138 -11.24 -14.50 -0.21
C GLU A 138 -11.76 -13.10 -0.56
N ILE A 139 -12.88 -12.72 0.03
CA ILE A 139 -13.55 -11.43 -0.20
C ILE A 139 -12.60 -10.25 0.03
N TYR A 140 -11.73 -10.35 1.03
CA TYR A 140 -10.74 -9.30 1.31
C TYR A 140 -9.76 -9.10 0.14
N ILE A 141 -9.27 -10.19 -0.47
CA ILE A 141 -8.37 -10.15 -1.63
C ILE A 141 -9.07 -9.49 -2.81
N THR A 142 -10.28 -9.93 -3.13
CA THR A 142 -11.07 -9.36 -4.23
C THR A 142 -11.29 -7.85 -4.05
N GLY A 143 -11.75 -7.43 -2.86
CA GLY A 143 -11.98 -6.01 -2.55
C GLY A 143 -10.71 -5.18 -2.64
N MET A 144 -9.61 -5.69 -2.08
CA MET A 144 -8.29 -5.04 -2.13
C MET A 144 -7.79 -4.86 -3.57
N CYS A 145 -7.83 -5.92 -4.38
CA CYS A 145 -7.33 -5.88 -5.76
C CYS A 145 -8.18 -4.93 -6.63
N ARG A 146 -9.51 -4.92 -6.47
CA ARG A 146 -10.40 -3.98 -7.16
C ARG A 146 -10.11 -2.52 -6.77
N TYR A 147 -9.94 -2.26 -5.47
CA TYR A 147 -9.61 -0.91 -5.00
C TYR A 147 -8.24 -0.45 -5.52
N GLN A 148 -7.24 -1.33 -5.45
CA GLN A 148 -5.89 -1.02 -5.96
C GLN A 148 -5.90 -0.78 -7.48
N GLN A 149 -6.69 -1.54 -8.24
CA GLN A 149 -6.87 -1.31 -9.68
C GLN A 149 -7.45 0.08 -9.95
N ALA A 150 -8.53 0.45 -9.24
CA ALA A 150 -9.14 1.76 -9.36
C ALA A 150 -8.15 2.89 -9.04
N TRP A 151 -7.35 2.72 -7.97
CA TRP A 151 -6.30 3.68 -7.62
C TRP A 151 -5.23 3.82 -8.70
N LEU A 152 -4.75 2.70 -9.27
CA LEU A 152 -3.76 2.75 -10.36
C LEU A 152 -4.33 3.39 -11.64
N THR A 153 -5.61 3.16 -11.93
CA THR A 153 -6.34 3.78 -13.04
C THR A 153 -6.50 5.28 -12.82
N PHE A 154 -6.79 5.70 -11.59
CA PHE A 154 -6.84 7.11 -11.20
C PHE A 154 -5.52 7.84 -11.48
N LEU A 155 -4.39 7.19 -11.22
CA LEU A 155 -3.07 7.74 -11.53
C LEU A 155 -2.77 7.87 -13.04
N GLN A 156 -3.71 7.47 -13.90
CA GLN A 156 -3.66 7.63 -15.36
C GLN A 156 -4.68 8.67 -15.86
N ASP A 157 -5.30 9.42 -14.94
CA ASP A 157 -6.32 10.45 -15.22
C ASP A 157 -7.61 9.93 -15.90
N ASP A 158 -7.88 8.60 -15.85
CA ASP A 158 -9.09 7.99 -16.41
C ASP A 158 -10.21 7.92 -15.36
N ILE A 159 -10.77 9.07 -15.03
CA ILE A 159 -11.78 9.23 -13.95
C ILE A 159 -13.04 8.41 -14.22
N GLU A 160 -13.49 8.33 -15.49
CA GLU A 160 -14.72 7.60 -15.82
C GLU A 160 -14.56 6.09 -15.55
N THR A 161 -13.44 5.51 -15.95
CA THR A 161 -13.13 4.10 -15.65
C THR A 161 -13.00 3.88 -14.13
N VAL A 162 -12.36 4.79 -13.39
CA VAL A 162 -12.26 4.71 -11.92
C VAL A 162 -13.63 4.65 -11.26
N LYS A 163 -14.56 5.54 -11.64
CA LYS A 163 -15.93 5.56 -11.08
C LYS A 163 -16.63 4.22 -11.30
N ASN A 164 -16.50 3.64 -12.50
CA ASN A 164 -17.08 2.34 -12.81
C ASN A 164 -16.44 1.21 -11.99
N GLN A 165 -15.11 1.20 -11.85
CA GLN A 165 -14.38 0.22 -11.05
C GLN A 165 -14.77 0.27 -9.57
N LEU A 166 -14.85 1.47 -8.97
CA LEU A 166 -15.24 1.66 -7.58
C LEU A 166 -16.68 1.19 -7.29
N GLN A 167 -17.61 1.31 -8.26
CA GLN A 167 -18.98 0.81 -8.13
C GLN A 167 -19.06 -0.71 -8.05
N LEU A 168 -18.07 -1.43 -8.56
CA LEU A 168 -18.01 -2.90 -8.52
C LEU A 168 -17.54 -3.44 -7.16
N ILE A 169 -17.05 -2.59 -6.25
CA ILE A 169 -16.62 -2.98 -4.91
C ILE A 169 -17.86 -3.01 -4.01
N GLN A 170 -18.52 -4.15 -3.95
CA GLN A 170 -19.76 -4.35 -3.18
C GLN A 170 -19.56 -5.22 -1.94
N ASP A 171 -18.36 -5.81 -1.78
CA ASP A 171 -18.03 -6.71 -0.69
C ASP A 171 -18.09 -5.98 0.65
N ASP A 172 -18.53 -6.66 1.70
CA ASP A 172 -18.64 -6.09 3.05
C ASP A 172 -17.25 -6.05 3.74
N THR A 173 -16.35 -5.29 3.15
CA THR A 173 -14.98 -5.07 3.60
C THR A 173 -14.69 -3.57 3.73
N ILE A 174 -13.55 -3.24 4.34
CA ILE A 174 -13.04 -1.86 4.40
C ILE A 174 -12.92 -1.20 3.01
N PHE A 175 -12.69 -1.99 1.96
CA PHE A 175 -12.53 -1.47 0.60
C PHE A 175 -13.82 -0.90 0.02
N LYS A 176 -15.01 -1.40 0.43
CA LYS A 176 -16.30 -0.80 0.08
C LYS A 176 -16.46 0.59 0.70
N GLU A 177 -16.08 0.74 1.96
CA GLU A 177 -16.07 2.03 2.63
C GLU A 177 -15.11 3.01 1.93
N MET A 178 -13.87 2.58 1.68
CA MET A 178 -12.87 3.37 0.97
C MET A 178 -13.32 3.73 -0.45
N ALA A 179 -13.96 2.83 -1.17
CA ALA A 179 -14.51 3.08 -2.50
C ALA A 179 -15.62 4.14 -2.48
N HIS A 180 -16.48 4.11 -1.46
CA HIS A 180 -17.52 5.11 -1.30
C HIS A 180 -16.94 6.50 -1.02
N LEU A 181 -15.94 6.58 -0.13
CA LEU A 181 -15.24 7.81 0.16
C LEU A 181 -14.56 8.36 -1.11
N PHE A 182 -13.81 7.52 -1.81
CA PHE A 182 -13.10 7.91 -3.03
C PHE A 182 -14.05 8.44 -4.12
N GLN A 183 -15.23 7.82 -4.31
CA GLN A 183 -16.25 8.34 -5.23
C GLN A 183 -16.76 9.73 -4.81
N SER A 184 -16.88 9.98 -3.51
CA SER A 184 -17.29 11.29 -2.98
C SER A 184 -16.22 12.35 -3.26
N GLU A 185 -14.95 11.99 -3.06
CA GLU A 185 -13.80 12.87 -3.31
C GLU A 185 -13.62 13.20 -4.81
N ILE A 186 -13.88 12.23 -5.69
CA ILE A 186 -13.87 12.50 -7.14
C ILE A 186 -14.89 13.58 -7.50
N LEU A 187 -16.13 13.48 -7.01
CA LEU A 187 -17.16 14.49 -7.25
C LEU A 187 -16.77 15.87 -6.71
N ASP A 188 -16.19 15.89 -5.50
CA ASP A 188 -15.79 17.11 -4.82
C ASP A 188 -14.59 17.79 -5.49
N TYR A 189 -13.48 17.08 -5.60
CA TYR A 189 -12.20 17.70 -5.97
C TYR A 189 -11.88 17.64 -7.46
N MET A 190 -12.41 16.66 -8.19
CA MET A 190 -12.07 16.47 -9.61
C MET A 190 -13.17 17.02 -10.54
N GLU A 191 -14.43 16.71 -10.24
CA GLU A 191 -15.57 17.11 -11.06
C GLU A 191 -16.20 18.46 -10.60
N ASN A 192 -15.87 18.91 -9.39
CA ASN A 192 -16.45 20.09 -8.74
C ASN A 192 -18.00 20.04 -8.71
N ASP A 193 -18.55 18.82 -8.60
CA ASP A 193 -19.99 18.57 -8.47
C ASP A 193 -20.36 18.55 -6.98
N ILE A 194 -20.38 19.74 -6.41
CA ILE A 194 -20.53 19.94 -4.96
C ILE A 194 -21.86 19.36 -4.46
N SER A 195 -22.94 19.47 -5.23
CA SER A 195 -24.26 18.95 -4.81
C SER A 195 -24.23 17.44 -4.64
N ASN A 196 -23.72 16.71 -5.64
CA ASN A 196 -23.64 15.25 -5.57
C ASN A 196 -22.57 14.79 -4.58
N ALA A 197 -21.48 15.55 -4.39
CA ALA A 197 -20.47 15.28 -3.37
C ALA A 197 -21.07 15.32 -1.95
N ILE A 198 -21.86 16.37 -1.65
CA ILE A 198 -22.56 16.51 -0.36
C ILE A 198 -23.47 15.31 -0.12
N ASP A 199 -24.29 14.91 -1.09
CA ASP A 199 -25.19 13.76 -0.96
C ASP A 199 -24.44 12.47 -0.70
N LYS A 200 -23.31 12.26 -1.39
CA LYS A 200 -22.46 11.09 -1.19
C LYS A 200 -21.76 11.09 0.17
N TYR A 201 -21.24 12.20 0.64
CA TYR A 201 -20.65 12.33 1.98
C TYR A 201 -21.69 12.10 3.09
N LEU A 202 -22.91 12.62 2.94
CA LEU A 202 -24.00 12.34 3.88
C LEU A 202 -24.31 10.85 3.93
N LYS A 203 -24.37 10.20 2.76
CA LYS A 203 -24.59 8.76 2.67
C LYS A 203 -23.45 7.95 3.29
N PHE A 204 -22.21 8.41 3.14
CA PHE A 204 -21.05 7.80 3.81
C PHE A 204 -21.19 7.83 5.33
N LEU A 205 -21.54 8.98 5.92
CA LEU A 205 -21.74 9.09 7.38
C LEU A 205 -22.89 8.22 7.89
N GLU A 206 -23.96 8.06 7.08
CA GLU A 206 -25.07 7.17 7.43
C GLU A 206 -24.65 5.70 7.45
N LEU A 207 -23.89 5.25 6.43
CA LEU A 207 -23.52 3.86 6.25
C LEU A 207 -22.35 3.42 7.15
N TYR A 208 -21.42 4.33 7.45
CA TYR A 208 -20.17 4.03 8.14
C TYR A 208 -19.95 4.88 9.40
N PRO A 209 -20.85 4.79 10.41
CA PRO A 209 -20.80 5.66 11.60
C PRO A 209 -19.56 5.40 12.48
N ASN A 210 -18.88 4.26 12.31
CA ASN A 210 -17.66 3.90 13.04
C ASN A 210 -16.39 4.00 12.16
N SER A 211 -16.49 4.62 10.99
CA SER A 211 -15.35 4.83 10.11
C SER A 211 -14.28 5.69 10.77
N ILE A 212 -13.01 5.36 10.53
CA ILE A 212 -11.89 6.22 10.91
C ILE A 212 -11.92 7.57 10.16
N TYR A 213 -12.58 7.63 9.01
CA TYR A 213 -12.75 8.85 8.20
C TYR A 213 -13.98 9.68 8.57
N TYR A 214 -14.79 9.23 9.57
CA TYR A 214 -16.06 9.86 9.91
C TYR A 214 -15.94 11.36 10.24
N ASP A 215 -14.99 11.71 11.09
CA ASP A 215 -14.80 13.10 11.51
C ASP A 215 -14.26 13.99 10.40
N ASP A 216 -13.37 13.47 9.54
CA ASP A 216 -12.83 14.20 8.38
C ASP A 216 -13.94 14.49 7.37
N VAL A 217 -14.78 13.49 7.05
CA VAL A 217 -15.94 13.65 6.17
C VAL A 217 -16.92 14.67 6.75
N ARG A 218 -17.20 14.61 8.05
CA ARG A 218 -18.08 15.57 8.72
C ARG A 218 -17.53 17.00 8.66
N LEU A 219 -16.22 17.16 8.81
CA LEU A 219 -15.55 18.44 8.69
C LEU A 219 -15.69 19.00 7.27
N ARG A 220 -15.39 18.16 6.27
CA ARG A 220 -15.52 18.55 4.86
C ARG A 220 -16.93 18.97 4.48
N LEU A 221 -17.96 18.24 4.94
CA LEU A 221 -19.36 18.62 4.73
C LEU A 221 -19.69 20.01 5.29
N ARG A 222 -19.16 20.36 6.44
CA ARG A 222 -19.37 21.72 7.00
C ARG A 222 -18.77 22.80 6.10
N GLU A 223 -17.57 22.56 5.54
CA GLU A 223 -16.92 23.48 4.62
C GLU A 223 -17.74 23.66 3.34
N LEU A 224 -18.30 22.58 2.79
CA LEU A 224 -19.09 22.62 1.56
C LEU A 224 -20.48 23.26 1.71
N THR A 225 -20.99 23.31 2.96
CA THR A 225 -22.32 23.83 3.27
C THR A 225 -22.32 25.22 3.92
N SER A 226 -21.15 25.79 4.18
CA SER A 226 -20.97 27.14 4.76
C SER A 226 -20.84 28.19 3.67
#